data_beedcbbb285a91d35a88358ac9190c67
#
_entry.id   beedcbbb285a91d35a88358ac9190c67
#
_cell.length_a   1.000
_cell.length_b   1.000
_cell.length_c   1.000
_cell.angle_alpha   90.00
_cell.angle_beta   90.00
_cell.angle_gamma   90.00
#
_symmetry.space_group_name_H-M   'P 1'
#
loop_
_entity.id
_entity.type
_entity.pdbx_description
1 polymer ?
#
loop_
_entity_poly.entity_id
_entity_poly.type
_entity_poly.pdbx_seq_one_letter_code
_entity_poly.pdbx_strand_id
1 'polypeptide(L)'
;MTNLSVNVNKIAWLRNARGGHTPNILELSELIIDCGVSGITVHPRPDLRHITPEDVYTLRELTKRKKVEFNIEGNPYAESNKHYPGFQEIIQIAKPDQCTLVPDSLEQITSDHGWD
;
A
#
# COMPACT_ATOMS: atom_id res chain seq x y z
N MET A 1 -20.19 6.97 -13.04
CA MET A 1 -19.07 6.18 -13.60
C MET A 1 -18.31 5.52 -12.46
N THR A 2 -17.96 4.28 -12.62
CA THR A 2 -17.17 3.54 -11.62
C THR A 2 -15.70 3.95 -11.71
N ASN A 3 -15.10 4.27 -10.58
CA ASN A 3 -13.69 4.58 -10.48
C ASN A 3 -12.92 3.30 -10.11
N LEU A 4 -11.74 3.12 -10.70
CA LEU A 4 -10.89 1.96 -10.45
C LEU A 4 -9.65 2.37 -9.67
N SER A 5 -9.44 1.74 -8.51
CA SER A 5 -8.17 1.82 -7.77
C SER A 5 -7.43 0.50 -7.93
N VAL A 6 -6.17 0.56 -8.32
CA VAL A 6 -5.37 -0.64 -8.57
C VAL A 6 -4.45 -0.93 -7.37
N ASN A 7 -4.54 -2.15 -6.85
CA ASN A 7 -3.68 -2.62 -5.77
C ASN A 7 -2.32 -3.05 -6.34
N VAL A 8 -1.24 -2.48 -5.82
CA VAL A 8 0.12 -2.74 -6.32
C VAL A 8 0.98 -3.57 -5.36
N ASN A 9 0.38 -4.19 -4.34
CA ASN A 9 1.11 -5.03 -3.38
C ASN A 9 1.95 -6.10 -4.06
N LYS A 10 1.44 -6.75 -5.09
CA LYS A 10 2.14 -7.85 -5.76
C LYS A 10 3.40 -7.40 -6.49
N ILE A 11 3.44 -6.17 -6.98
CA ILE A 11 4.64 -5.60 -7.58
C ILE A 11 5.75 -5.52 -6.53
N ALA A 12 5.42 -5.01 -5.34
CA ALA A 12 6.38 -4.94 -4.24
C ALA A 12 6.80 -6.33 -3.75
N TRP A 13 5.87 -7.28 -3.73
CA TRP A 13 6.19 -8.66 -3.36
C TRP A 13 7.22 -9.25 -4.32
N LEU A 14 7.01 -9.10 -5.62
CA LEU A 14 7.94 -9.63 -6.62
C LEU A 14 9.31 -8.97 -6.50
N ARG A 15 9.36 -7.65 -6.30
CA ARG A 15 10.61 -6.93 -6.04
C ARG A 15 11.34 -7.51 -4.82
N ASN A 16 10.63 -7.72 -3.72
CA ASN A 16 11.20 -8.25 -2.47
C ASN A 16 11.71 -9.67 -2.65
N ALA A 17 10.95 -10.51 -3.38
CA ALA A 17 11.35 -11.90 -3.64
C ALA A 17 12.63 -11.98 -4.46
N ARG A 18 12.89 -11.01 -5.32
CA ARG A 18 14.11 -10.95 -6.12
C ARG A 18 15.31 -10.36 -5.34
N GLY A 19 15.05 -9.72 -4.21
CA GLY A 19 16.09 -9.15 -3.36
C GLY A 19 16.75 -7.87 -3.90
N GLY A 20 16.13 -7.21 -4.87
CA GLY A 20 16.68 -6.01 -5.49
C GLY A 20 15.66 -4.88 -5.60
N HIS A 21 15.80 -4.09 -6.66
CA HIS A 21 14.94 -2.93 -6.90
C HIS A 21 13.99 -3.13 -8.08
N THR A 22 13.95 -4.31 -8.67
CA THR A 22 13.10 -4.61 -9.82
C THR A 22 12.14 -5.75 -9.49
N PRO A 23 10.87 -5.66 -9.94
CA PRO A 23 10.27 -4.51 -10.62
C PRO A 23 10.22 -3.27 -9.75
N ASN A 24 10.40 -2.10 -10.35
CA ASN A 24 10.36 -0.82 -9.63
C ASN A 24 8.90 -0.41 -9.42
N ILE A 25 8.48 -0.32 -8.16
CA ILE A 25 7.08 -0.06 -7.84
C ILE A 25 6.64 1.35 -8.26
N LEU A 26 7.53 2.33 -8.15
CA LEU A 26 7.22 3.71 -8.53
C LEU A 26 6.98 3.83 -10.03
N GLU A 27 7.88 3.29 -10.83
CA GLU A 27 7.77 3.32 -12.29
C GLU A 27 6.53 2.59 -12.79
N LEU A 28 6.26 1.40 -12.26
CA LEU A 28 5.09 0.63 -12.68
C LEU A 28 3.78 1.27 -12.21
N SER A 29 3.76 1.84 -11.02
CA SER A 29 2.58 2.56 -10.54
C SER A 29 2.30 3.79 -11.39
N GLU A 30 3.34 4.53 -11.80
CA GLU A 30 3.17 5.66 -12.70
C GLU A 30 2.60 5.22 -14.05
N LEU A 31 3.10 4.11 -14.59
CA LEU A 31 2.58 3.55 -15.83
C LEU A 31 1.11 3.16 -15.70
N ILE A 32 0.74 2.53 -14.58
CA ILE A 32 -0.65 2.16 -14.29
C ILE A 32 -1.54 3.40 -14.25
N ILE A 33 -1.09 4.45 -13.57
CA ILE A 33 -1.83 5.72 -13.51
C ILE A 33 -2.01 6.31 -14.90
N ASP A 34 -0.96 6.29 -15.71
CA ASP A 34 -1.00 6.82 -17.07
C ASP A 34 -1.95 6.03 -17.99
N CYS A 35 -2.29 4.79 -17.62
CA CYS A 35 -3.33 4.02 -18.31
C CYS A 35 -4.76 4.49 -17.99
N GLY A 36 -4.93 5.42 -17.05
CA GLY A 36 -6.22 6.04 -16.78
C GLY A 36 -6.95 5.57 -15.54
N VAL A 37 -6.29 4.88 -14.59
CA VAL A 37 -6.93 4.48 -13.35
C VAL A 37 -7.16 5.69 -12.44
N SER A 38 -8.14 5.58 -11.55
CA SER A 38 -8.54 6.66 -10.65
C SER A 38 -7.74 6.68 -9.34
N GLY A 39 -7.07 5.60 -9.00
CA GLY A 39 -6.33 5.53 -7.74
C GLY A 39 -5.39 4.34 -7.64
N ILE A 40 -4.58 4.36 -6.58
CA ILE A 40 -3.64 3.30 -6.20
C ILE A 40 -3.97 2.88 -4.79
N THR A 41 -3.97 1.57 -4.55
CA THR A 41 -4.21 0.98 -3.23
C THR A 41 -2.99 0.17 -2.79
N VAL A 42 -2.60 0.33 -1.53
CA VAL A 42 -1.49 -0.41 -0.92
C VAL A 42 -1.87 -0.90 0.47
N HIS A 43 -1.25 -2.01 0.89
CA HIS A 43 -1.42 -2.56 2.24
C HIS A 43 -0.05 -2.78 2.89
N PRO A 44 0.49 -1.80 3.61
CA PRO A 44 1.76 -1.98 4.32
C PRO A 44 1.56 -2.85 5.56
N ARG A 45 1.96 -4.12 5.46
CA ARG A 45 1.83 -5.06 6.59
C ARG A 45 3.02 -4.95 7.53
N PRO A 46 2.82 -5.22 8.84
CA PRO A 46 3.90 -5.10 9.84
C PRO A 46 5.11 -6.00 9.57
N ASP A 47 4.93 -7.12 8.87
CA ASP A 47 6.02 -8.02 8.51
C ASP A 47 6.77 -7.63 7.24
N LEU A 48 6.36 -6.54 6.58
CA LEU A 48 6.99 -5.98 5.38
C LEU A 48 7.08 -6.98 4.23
N ARG A 49 6.09 -7.86 4.09
CA ARG A 49 6.12 -8.90 3.05
C ARG A 49 6.08 -8.33 1.63
N HIS A 50 5.52 -7.15 1.45
CA HIS A 50 5.44 -6.48 0.14
C HIS A 50 5.66 -4.98 0.29
N ILE A 51 4.61 -4.18 0.49
CA ILE A 51 4.71 -2.72 0.63
C ILE A 51 5.42 -2.37 1.94
N THR A 52 6.44 -1.53 1.85
CA THR A 52 7.15 -0.98 3.02
C THR A 52 6.62 0.41 3.34
N PRO A 53 6.87 0.93 4.56
CA PRO A 53 6.54 2.34 4.86
C PRO A 53 7.14 3.33 3.87
N GLU A 54 8.37 3.09 3.43
CA GLU A 54 9.03 3.92 2.43
C GLU A 54 8.25 3.93 1.11
N ASP A 55 7.80 2.75 0.66
CA ASP A 55 6.96 2.65 -0.54
C ASP A 55 5.69 3.49 -0.39
N VAL A 56 5.06 3.46 0.80
CA VAL A 56 3.84 4.23 1.06
C VAL A 56 4.11 5.73 0.83
N TYR A 57 5.18 6.24 1.42
CA TYR A 57 5.49 7.66 1.33
C TYR A 57 5.85 8.08 -0.09
N THR A 58 6.60 7.25 -0.78
CA THR A 58 6.98 7.49 -2.19
C THR A 58 5.75 7.49 -3.10
N LEU A 59 4.85 6.51 -2.92
CA LEU A 59 3.63 6.41 -3.72
C LEU A 59 2.65 7.55 -3.37
N ARG A 60 2.65 8.02 -2.12
CA ARG A 60 1.83 9.18 -1.76
C ARG A 60 2.26 10.41 -2.56
N GLU A 61 3.56 10.65 -2.68
CA GLU A 61 4.07 11.76 -3.49
C GLU A 61 3.68 11.60 -4.96
N LEU A 62 3.79 10.41 -5.49
CA LEU A 62 3.39 10.12 -6.87
C LEU A 62 1.91 10.39 -7.11
N THR A 63 1.04 9.89 -6.24
CA THR A 63 -0.42 10.04 -6.41
C THR A 63 -0.85 11.50 -6.28
N LYS A 64 -0.21 12.28 -5.40
CA LYS A 64 -0.44 13.72 -5.32
C LYS A 64 -0.05 14.42 -6.62
N ARG A 65 1.14 14.13 -7.13
CA ARG A 65 1.63 14.73 -8.36
C ARG A 65 0.74 14.40 -9.55
N LYS A 66 0.25 13.16 -9.61
CA LYS A 66 -0.63 12.69 -10.69
C LYS A 66 -2.11 13.00 -10.45
N LYS A 67 -2.46 13.52 -9.28
CA LYS A 67 -3.84 13.89 -8.90
C LYS A 67 -4.80 12.71 -8.98
N VAL A 68 -4.38 11.56 -8.49
CA VAL A 68 -5.22 10.37 -8.33
C VAL A 68 -5.36 10.02 -6.86
N GLU A 69 -6.36 9.21 -6.53
CA GLU A 69 -6.66 8.82 -5.15
C GLU A 69 -5.61 7.84 -4.63
N PHE A 70 -5.26 7.97 -3.36
CA PHE A 70 -4.39 7.01 -2.67
C PHE A 70 -5.16 6.39 -1.51
N ASN A 71 -5.27 5.07 -1.51
CA ASN A 71 -5.93 4.29 -0.47
C ASN A 71 -4.91 3.41 0.23
N ILE A 72 -4.91 3.47 1.56
CA ILE A 72 -4.06 2.59 2.40
C ILE A 72 -4.95 1.64 3.17
N GLU A 73 -4.71 0.35 3.00
CA GLU A 73 -5.38 -0.70 3.74
C GLU A 73 -4.54 -1.13 4.95
N GLY A 74 -5.18 -1.55 6.01
CA GLY A 74 -4.47 -2.12 7.14
C GLY A 74 -5.34 -2.38 8.35
N ASN A 75 -4.77 -3.14 9.30
CA ASN A 75 -5.40 -3.38 10.58
C ASN A 75 -5.11 -2.18 11.50
N PRO A 76 -6.15 -1.49 12.02
CA PRO A 76 -5.94 -0.30 12.83
C PRO A 76 -5.24 -0.59 14.16
N TYR A 77 -5.22 -1.84 14.59
CA TYR A 77 -4.55 -2.27 15.82
C TYR A 77 -3.10 -2.72 15.59
N ALA A 78 -2.61 -2.68 14.37
CA ALA A 78 -1.23 -3.09 14.08
C ALA A 78 -0.25 -2.12 14.74
N GLU A 79 0.53 -2.63 15.69
CA GLU A 79 1.46 -1.85 16.49
C GLU A 79 2.82 -1.74 15.82
N SER A 80 3.64 -0.82 16.33
CA SER A 80 5.00 -0.63 15.85
C SER A 80 5.89 -1.84 16.17
N ASN A 81 6.87 -2.06 15.31
CA ASN A 81 7.96 -3.00 15.56
C ASN A 81 9.26 -2.37 15.04
N LYS A 82 10.35 -3.15 14.98
CA LYS A 82 11.67 -2.63 14.62
C LYS A 82 11.70 -1.87 13.29
N HIS A 83 10.92 -2.30 12.31
CA HIS A 83 10.94 -1.75 10.94
C HIS A 83 9.59 -1.18 10.50
N TYR A 84 8.61 -1.15 11.38
CA TYR A 84 7.25 -0.75 11.07
C TYR A 84 6.75 0.20 12.15
N PRO A 85 6.38 1.44 11.79
CA PRO A 85 6.04 2.45 12.81
C PRO A 85 4.66 2.31 13.44
N GLY A 86 3.87 1.35 13.00
CA GLY A 86 2.47 1.21 13.38
C GLY A 86 1.54 1.79 12.33
N PHE A 87 0.38 1.16 12.18
CA PHE A 87 -0.55 1.55 11.12
C PHE A 87 -1.02 3.00 11.26
N GLN A 88 -1.39 3.38 12.49
CA GLN A 88 -1.92 4.73 12.74
C GLN A 88 -0.88 5.80 12.42
N GLU A 89 0.38 5.57 12.74
CA GLU A 89 1.43 6.53 12.42
C GLU A 89 1.65 6.66 10.91
N ILE A 90 1.62 5.55 10.18
CA ILE A 90 1.72 5.58 8.71
C ILE A 90 0.59 6.46 8.13
N ILE A 91 -0.63 6.29 8.62
CA ILE A 91 -1.78 7.07 8.16
C ILE A 91 -1.59 8.56 8.47
N GLN A 92 -1.10 8.89 9.66
CA GLN A 92 -0.88 10.28 10.06
C GLN A 92 0.17 10.97 9.20
N ILE A 93 1.22 10.26 8.81
CA ILE A 93 2.29 10.81 7.98
C ILE A 93 1.87 10.89 6.52
N ALA A 94 1.32 9.80 5.99
CA ALA A 94 0.99 9.73 4.56
C ALA A 94 -0.26 10.52 4.19
N LYS A 95 -1.21 10.64 5.09
CA LYS A 95 -2.49 11.35 4.87
C LYS A 95 -3.15 10.91 3.57
N PRO A 96 -3.51 9.62 3.45
CA PRO A 96 -4.15 9.13 2.23
C PRO A 96 -5.53 9.76 2.05
N ASP A 97 -6.03 9.69 0.82
CA ASP A 97 -7.39 10.12 0.52
C ASP A 97 -8.41 9.15 1.11
N GLN A 98 -8.05 7.87 1.21
CA GLN A 98 -8.90 6.82 1.75
C GLN A 98 -8.08 5.89 2.63
N CYS A 99 -8.74 5.33 3.65
CA CYS A 99 -8.13 4.34 4.53
C CYS A 99 -9.13 3.20 4.69
N THR A 100 -8.74 2.00 4.30
CA THR A 100 -9.59 0.80 4.39
C THR A 100 -9.12 -0.06 5.55
N LEU A 101 -9.97 -0.21 6.56
CA LEU A 101 -9.62 -0.96 7.76
C LEU A 101 -9.98 -2.44 7.58
N VAL A 102 -9.00 -3.31 7.79
CA VAL A 102 -9.16 -4.77 7.65
C VAL A 102 -8.70 -5.49 8.91
N PRO A 103 -9.31 -6.64 9.26
CA PRO A 103 -8.95 -7.38 10.48
C PRO A 103 -7.80 -8.37 10.29
N ASP A 104 -6.93 -8.13 9.32
CA ASP A 104 -5.88 -9.08 8.95
C ASP A 104 -4.87 -9.28 10.06
N SER A 105 -4.55 -10.56 10.36
CA SER A 105 -3.44 -10.91 11.24
C SER A 105 -2.18 -11.18 10.43
N LEU A 106 -1.03 -11.23 11.12
CA LEU A 106 0.25 -11.53 10.48
C LEU A 106 0.34 -12.98 9.97
N GLU A 107 -0.50 -13.85 10.48
CA GLU A 107 -0.52 -15.26 10.10
C GLU A 107 -1.23 -15.51 8.77
N GLN A 108 -2.04 -14.57 8.32
CA GLN A 108 -2.78 -14.70 7.06
C GLN A 108 -1.86 -14.48 5.86
N ILE A 109 -2.02 -15.31 4.84
CA ILE A 109 -1.31 -15.14 3.57
C ILE A 109 -1.87 -13.95 2.81
N THR A 110 -3.18 -13.81 2.82
CA THR A 110 -3.90 -12.70 2.18
C THR A 110 -5.18 -12.41 2.98
N SER A 111 -5.81 -11.29 2.70
CA SER A 111 -7.09 -10.94 3.30
C SER A 111 -8.16 -11.94 2.86
N ASP A 112 -8.83 -12.57 3.80
CA ASP A 112 -9.79 -13.64 3.52
C ASP A 112 -11.14 -13.47 4.23
N HIS A 113 -11.30 -12.43 5.06
CA HIS A 113 -12.57 -12.13 5.74
C HIS A 113 -12.64 -10.66 6.14
N GLY A 114 -13.84 -10.22 6.49
CA GLY A 114 -14.08 -8.88 7.02
C GLY A 114 -14.23 -8.88 8.54
N TRP A 115 -14.64 -7.74 9.06
CA TRP A 115 -14.95 -7.59 10.49
C TRP A 115 -16.22 -8.36 10.84
N ASP A 116 -16.26 -8.87 12.08
CA ASP A 116 -17.45 -9.54 12.63
C ASP A 116 -18.55 -8.53 12.98
#